data_c7f8618014e97e438bf0e7a9dc9cf003
#
_entry.id   c7f8618014e97e438bf0e7a9dc9cf003
#
_cell.length_a   1.000
_cell.length_b   1.000
_cell.length_c   1.000
_cell.angle_alpha   90.00
_cell.angle_beta   90.00
_cell.angle_gamma   90.00
#
_symmetry.space_group_name_H-M   'P 1'
#
loop_
_entity.id
_entity.type
_entity.pdbx_description
1 polymer ?
#
loop_
_entity_poly.entity_id
_entity_poly.type
_entity_poly.pdbx_seq_one_letter_code
_entity_poly.pdbx_strand_id
1 'polypeptide(L)'
;VQGLIIDYAGVLDTGAEDEKRWKTLIRAVKDKDIAVGILSNEEGDGEAAEKIREWEFGGVVDAVVLSGEIGAEKPERAAFQAAADAVGVELNECVMIDDDIMNVRAAVEYDMIGILHTAIDRTAVEIQSLFDIEGEF
;
A
#
# COMPACT_ATOMS: atom_id res chain seq x y z
N VAL A 1 -8.05 -9.24 8.95
CA VAL A 1 -7.40 -8.31 8.02
C VAL A 1 -7.17 -9.04 6.70
N GLN A 2 -7.69 -8.51 5.60
CA GLN A 2 -7.66 -9.17 4.30
C GLN A 2 -7.05 -8.33 3.19
N GLY A 3 -6.71 -7.09 3.46
CA GLY A 3 -6.11 -6.20 2.46
C GLY A 3 -4.97 -5.37 3.01
N LEU A 4 -3.97 -5.11 2.17
CA LEU A 4 -2.84 -4.26 2.47
C LEU A 4 -2.75 -3.19 1.39
N ILE A 5 -2.87 -1.93 1.79
CA ILE A 5 -2.76 -0.77 0.89
C ILE A 5 -1.47 -0.03 1.23
N ILE A 6 -0.65 0.22 0.24
CA ILE A 6 0.68 0.81 0.43
C ILE A 6 0.80 2.10 -0.37
N ASP A 7 1.27 3.17 0.25
CA ASP A 7 1.67 4.40 -0.43
C ASP A 7 2.92 4.12 -1.29
N TYR A 8 3.11 4.91 -2.35
CA TYR A 8 4.27 4.75 -3.21
C TYR A 8 5.43 5.68 -2.82
N ALA A 9 5.21 7.00 -2.90
CA ALA A 9 6.26 7.98 -2.63
C ALA A 9 6.70 7.93 -1.18
N GLY A 10 7.99 7.80 -0.95
CA GLY A 10 8.57 7.71 0.39
C GLY A 10 8.45 6.34 1.05
N VAL A 11 7.83 5.36 0.38
CA VAL A 11 7.63 4.00 0.89
C VAL A 11 8.24 2.97 -0.06
N LEU A 12 7.75 2.91 -1.29
CA LEU A 12 8.18 1.91 -2.28
C LEU A 12 9.30 2.39 -3.20
N ASP A 13 9.57 3.69 -3.24
CA ASP A 13 10.53 4.32 -4.14
C ASP A 13 11.84 4.74 -3.47
N THR A 14 12.21 4.12 -2.37
CA THR A 14 13.38 4.48 -1.57
C THR A 14 14.65 3.73 -1.95
N GLY A 15 14.76 3.32 -3.20
CA GLY A 15 15.96 2.70 -3.75
C GLY A 15 15.75 1.26 -4.19
N ALA A 16 16.67 0.78 -5.03
CA ALA A 16 16.57 -0.55 -5.64
C ALA A 16 16.60 -1.69 -4.62
N GLU A 17 17.37 -1.53 -3.55
CA GLU A 17 17.48 -2.55 -2.52
C GLU A 17 16.19 -2.68 -1.71
N ASP A 18 15.61 -1.54 -1.34
CA ASP A 18 14.33 -1.52 -0.65
C ASP A 18 13.21 -2.04 -1.54
N GLU A 19 13.22 -1.68 -2.82
CA GLU A 19 12.24 -2.20 -3.79
C GLU A 19 12.28 -3.73 -3.85
N LYS A 20 13.44 -4.30 -3.88
CA LYS A 20 13.62 -5.75 -3.91
C LYS A 20 13.06 -6.40 -2.64
N ARG A 21 13.33 -5.80 -1.49
CA ARG A 21 12.82 -6.28 -0.20
C ARG A 21 11.29 -6.18 -0.15
N TRP A 22 10.73 -5.07 -0.64
CA TRP A 22 9.28 -4.89 -0.71
C TRP A 22 8.63 -5.95 -1.59
N LYS A 23 9.21 -6.25 -2.74
CA LYS A 23 8.66 -7.27 -3.64
C LYS A 23 8.62 -8.65 -2.96
N THR A 24 9.67 -9.00 -2.24
CA THR A 24 9.72 -10.25 -1.49
C THR A 24 8.68 -10.28 -0.37
N LEU A 25 8.56 -9.19 0.38
CA LEU A 25 7.60 -9.08 1.47
C LEU A 25 6.15 -9.13 0.97
N ILE A 26 5.85 -8.39 -0.09
CA ILE A 26 4.50 -8.37 -0.69
C ILE A 26 4.12 -9.77 -1.18
N ARG A 27 5.05 -10.48 -1.78
CA ARG A 27 4.79 -11.85 -2.20
C ARG A 27 4.42 -12.75 -1.02
N ALA A 28 5.12 -12.61 0.09
CA ALA A 28 4.81 -13.36 1.32
C ALA A 28 3.42 -13.01 1.86
N VAL A 29 3.04 -11.74 1.78
CA VAL A 29 1.69 -11.30 2.18
C VAL A 29 0.64 -11.92 1.27
N LYS A 30 0.85 -11.88 -0.04
CA LYS A 30 -0.09 -12.47 -1.01
C LYS A 30 -0.21 -13.98 -0.84
N ASP A 31 0.84 -14.66 -0.44
CA ASP A 31 0.81 -16.09 -0.16
C ASP A 31 -0.10 -16.45 1.03
N LYS A 32 -0.48 -15.45 1.82
CA LYS A 32 -1.45 -15.59 2.91
C LYS A 32 -2.90 -15.25 2.46
N ASP A 33 -3.13 -15.16 1.15
CA ASP A 33 -4.41 -14.77 0.56
C ASP A 33 -4.86 -13.36 0.95
N ILE A 34 -3.89 -12.46 1.15
CA ILE A 34 -4.13 -11.05 1.42
C ILE A 34 -4.01 -10.29 0.10
N ALA A 35 -5.02 -9.49 -0.24
CA ALA A 35 -4.96 -8.63 -1.42
C ALA A 35 -4.06 -7.43 -1.14
N VAL A 36 -3.26 -7.02 -2.12
CA VAL A 36 -2.32 -5.91 -1.97
C VAL A 36 -2.54 -4.88 -3.07
N GLY A 37 -2.67 -3.62 -2.68
CA GLY A 37 -2.80 -2.51 -3.61
C GLY A 37 -1.89 -1.35 -3.26
N ILE A 38 -1.71 -0.46 -4.23
CA ILE A 38 -0.98 0.80 -4.05
C ILE A 38 -1.99 1.93 -4.17
N LEU A 39 -1.94 2.89 -3.24
CA LEU A 39 -2.71 4.13 -3.31
C LEU A 39 -1.74 5.30 -3.27
N SER A 40 -1.66 6.05 -4.36
CA SER A 40 -0.71 7.16 -4.50
C SER A 40 -1.42 8.45 -4.89
N ASN A 41 -1.01 9.55 -4.25
CA ASN A 41 -1.44 10.89 -4.65
C ASN A 41 -0.61 11.33 -5.86
N GLU A 42 -0.95 10.80 -7.01
CA GLU A 42 -0.22 11.01 -8.26
C GLU A 42 -1.19 11.22 -9.41
N GLU A 43 -0.77 11.98 -10.42
CA GLU A 43 -1.54 12.13 -11.65
C GLU A 43 -1.68 10.78 -12.36
N GLY A 44 -2.75 10.63 -13.13
CA GLY A 44 -3.02 9.41 -13.88
C GLY A 44 -2.12 9.18 -15.09
N ASP A 45 -1.28 10.14 -15.46
CA ASP A 45 -0.38 10.04 -16.60
C ASP A 45 1.04 10.51 -16.24
N GLY A 46 2.01 10.27 -17.13
CA GLY A 46 3.39 10.66 -16.95
C GLY A 46 4.27 9.52 -16.44
N GLU A 47 5.57 9.81 -16.29
CA GLU A 47 6.56 8.80 -15.90
C GLU A 47 6.32 8.22 -14.52
N ALA A 48 5.90 9.04 -13.57
CA ALA A 48 5.64 8.57 -12.21
C ALA A 48 4.48 7.56 -12.21
N ALA A 49 3.40 7.88 -12.93
CA ALA A 49 2.26 6.98 -13.05
C ALA A 49 2.65 5.65 -13.71
N GLU A 50 3.47 5.72 -14.75
CA GLU A 50 3.94 4.52 -15.45
C GLU A 50 4.76 3.61 -14.55
N LYS A 51 5.67 4.19 -13.75
CA LYS A 51 6.49 3.43 -12.80
C LYS A 51 5.62 2.74 -11.74
N ILE A 52 4.63 3.45 -11.24
CA ILE A 52 3.74 2.88 -10.21
C ILE A 52 2.92 1.74 -10.81
N ARG A 53 2.39 1.92 -12.01
CA ARG A 53 1.58 0.88 -12.68
C ARG A 53 2.37 -0.37 -13.01
N GLU A 54 3.69 -0.29 -13.15
CA GLU A 54 4.53 -1.46 -13.38
C GLU A 54 4.41 -2.49 -12.25
N TRP A 55 4.13 -2.04 -11.03
CA TRP A 55 3.92 -2.94 -9.89
C TRP A 55 2.68 -3.84 -10.10
N GLU A 56 1.66 -3.31 -10.74
CA GLU A 56 0.47 -4.09 -11.08
C GLU A 56 0.70 -4.95 -12.33
N PHE A 57 1.22 -4.37 -13.40
CA PHE A 57 1.45 -5.07 -14.67
C PHE A 57 2.48 -6.18 -14.50
N GLY A 58 3.47 -6.02 -13.64
CA GLY A 58 4.46 -7.03 -13.31
C GLY A 58 3.96 -8.08 -12.33
N GLY A 59 2.72 -7.98 -11.87
CA GLY A 59 2.11 -8.96 -10.98
C GLY A 59 2.53 -8.90 -9.53
N VAL A 60 3.18 -7.82 -9.09
CA VAL A 60 3.62 -7.67 -7.69
C VAL A 60 2.43 -7.32 -6.80
N VAL A 61 1.61 -6.38 -7.23
CA VAL A 61 0.39 -5.99 -6.50
C VAL A 61 -0.86 -6.28 -7.34
N ASP A 62 -2.01 -6.33 -6.70
CA ASP A 62 -3.28 -6.66 -7.36
C ASP A 62 -3.92 -5.44 -8.01
N ALA A 63 -3.65 -4.24 -7.51
CA ALA A 63 -4.24 -3.01 -8.04
C ALA A 63 -3.36 -1.80 -7.74
N VAL A 64 -3.45 -0.79 -8.61
CA VAL A 64 -2.84 0.53 -8.42
C VAL A 64 -3.94 1.57 -8.54
N VAL A 65 -4.05 2.45 -7.55
CA VAL A 65 -5.03 3.54 -7.53
C VAL A 65 -4.27 4.87 -7.44
N LEU A 66 -4.49 5.73 -8.42
CA LEU A 66 -3.86 7.04 -8.50
C LEU A 66 -4.90 8.13 -8.31
N SER A 67 -4.61 9.12 -7.47
CA SER A 67 -5.56 10.21 -7.15
C SER A 67 -6.06 10.95 -8.39
N GLY A 68 -5.19 11.16 -9.37
CA GLY A 68 -5.54 11.84 -10.61
C GLY A 68 -6.55 11.08 -11.47
N GLU A 69 -6.67 9.76 -11.29
CA GLU A 69 -7.63 8.94 -12.03
C GLU A 69 -9.00 8.89 -11.35
N ILE A 70 -9.02 8.96 -10.02
CA ILE A 70 -10.25 8.78 -9.26
C ILE A 70 -10.89 10.09 -8.81
N GLY A 71 -10.20 11.22 -8.98
CA GLY A 71 -10.71 12.52 -8.55
C GLY A 71 -10.78 12.73 -7.05
N ALA A 72 -10.01 11.96 -6.29
CA ALA A 72 -9.93 12.08 -4.83
C ALA A 72 -8.50 11.75 -4.39
N GLU A 73 -8.02 12.41 -3.34
CA GLU A 73 -6.66 12.20 -2.85
C GLU A 73 -6.66 11.96 -1.34
N LYS A 74 -5.63 11.26 -0.85
CA LYS A 74 -5.44 11.13 0.59
C LYS A 74 -5.22 12.52 1.20
N PRO A 75 -5.80 12.84 2.34
CA PRO A 75 -6.49 11.96 3.29
C PRO A 75 -8.01 11.87 3.12
N GLU A 76 -8.56 12.17 1.97
CA GLU A 76 -9.99 12.06 1.72
C GLU A 76 -10.45 10.60 1.82
N ARG A 77 -11.59 10.36 2.49
CA ARG A 77 -12.13 9.00 2.64
C ARG A 77 -12.33 8.30 1.29
N ALA A 78 -12.78 9.06 0.28
CA ALA A 78 -13.03 8.49 -1.06
C ALA A 78 -11.79 7.85 -1.67
N ALA A 79 -10.59 8.38 -1.37
CA ALA A 79 -9.34 7.79 -1.87
C ALA A 79 -9.09 6.42 -1.23
N PHE A 80 -9.23 6.31 0.08
CA PHE A 80 -9.06 5.04 0.79
C PHE A 80 -10.11 4.02 0.37
N GLN A 81 -11.36 4.48 0.21
CA GLN A 81 -12.44 3.61 -0.24
C GLN A 81 -12.19 3.07 -1.65
N ALA A 82 -11.69 3.92 -2.56
CA ALA A 82 -11.35 3.49 -3.91
C ALA A 82 -10.28 2.40 -3.91
N ALA A 83 -9.28 2.52 -3.04
CA ALA A 83 -8.22 1.51 -2.93
C ALA A 83 -8.77 0.18 -2.39
N ALA A 84 -9.60 0.23 -1.35
CA ALA A 84 -10.24 -0.96 -0.80
C ALA A 84 -11.13 -1.65 -1.86
N ASP A 85 -11.91 -0.87 -2.59
CA ASP A 85 -12.77 -1.38 -3.66
C ASP A 85 -11.94 -2.05 -4.77
N ALA A 86 -10.81 -1.44 -5.13
CA ALA A 86 -9.94 -1.95 -6.19
C ALA A 86 -9.34 -3.32 -5.85
N VAL A 87 -9.07 -3.57 -4.58
CA VAL A 87 -8.57 -4.88 -4.14
C VAL A 87 -9.69 -5.82 -3.69
N GLY A 88 -10.94 -5.36 -3.71
CA GLY A 88 -12.10 -6.19 -3.38
C GLY A 88 -12.23 -6.54 -1.91
N VAL A 89 -11.80 -5.66 -1.02
CA VAL A 89 -11.81 -5.88 0.43
C VAL A 89 -12.54 -4.73 1.12
N GLU A 90 -13.27 -5.04 2.18
CA GLU A 90 -13.94 -4.02 2.99
C GLU A 90 -12.90 -3.07 3.61
N LEU A 91 -13.25 -1.80 3.71
CA LEU A 91 -12.33 -0.78 4.22
C LEU A 91 -11.79 -1.13 5.61
N ASN A 92 -12.64 -1.61 6.51
CA ASN A 92 -12.27 -1.98 7.87
C ASN A 92 -11.45 -3.29 7.95
N GLU A 93 -11.23 -3.95 6.83
CA GLU A 93 -10.38 -5.15 6.74
C GLU A 93 -9.03 -4.82 6.08
N CYS A 94 -8.75 -3.55 5.85
CA CYS A 94 -7.51 -3.10 5.21
C CYS A 94 -6.53 -2.47 6.19
N VAL A 95 -5.24 -2.69 5.91
CA VAL A 95 -4.13 -1.98 6.54
C VAL A 95 -3.63 -0.91 5.56
N MET A 96 -3.38 0.30 6.04
CA MET A 96 -2.79 1.38 5.25
C MET A 96 -1.38 1.68 5.74
N ILE A 97 -0.41 1.63 4.83
CA ILE A 97 0.98 2.00 5.11
C ILE A 97 1.30 3.29 4.36
N ASP A 98 1.71 4.31 5.08
CA ASP A 98 2.03 5.62 4.50
C ASP A 98 3.13 6.28 5.35
N ASP A 99 3.94 7.12 4.74
CA ASP A 99 4.97 7.89 5.44
C ASP A 99 4.47 9.24 5.94
N ASP A 100 3.25 9.63 5.58
CA ASP A 100 2.61 10.85 6.03
C ASP A 100 1.66 10.56 7.19
N ILE A 101 1.98 11.12 8.36
CA ILE A 101 1.19 10.90 9.58
C ILE A 101 -0.27 11.35 9.41
N MET A 102 -0.55 12.36 8.61
CA MET A 102 -1.91 12.83 8.38
C MET A 102 -2.74 11.78 7.64
N ASN A 103 -2.13 11.10 6.69
CA ASN A 103 -2.79 10.02 5.95
C ASN A 103 -3.02 8.80 6.85
N VAL A 104 -2.03 8.46 7.69
CA VAL A 104 -2.17 7.35 8.63
C VAL A 104 -3.28 7.61 9.64
N ARG A 105 -3.34 8.83 10.18
CA ARG A 105 -4.39 9.21 11.13
C ARG A 105 -5.78 9.15 10.50
N ALA A 106 -5.89 9.64 9.27
CA ALA A 106 -7.18 9.59 8.54
C ALA A 106 -7.60 8.14 8.30
N ALA A 107 -6.68 7.28 7.90
CA ALA A 107 -6.97 5.86 7.72
C ALA A 107 -7.55 5.23 9.00
N VAL A 108 -6.95 5.52 10.15
CA VAL A 108 -7.43 5.02 11.43
C VAL A 108 -8.83 5.56 11.76
N GLU A 109 -9.10 6.82 11.45
CA GLU A 109 -10.44 7.41 11.63
C GLU A 109 -11.50 6.71 10.78
N TYR A 110 -11.10 6.16 9.64
CA TYR A 110 -12.00 5.41 8.75
C TYR A 110 -12.00 3.89 9.04
N ASP A 111 -11.55 3.51 10.23
CA ASP A 111 -11.54 2.14 10.73
C ASP A 111 -10.55 1.20 10.02
N MET A 112 -9.54 1.74 9.38
CA MET A 112 -8.41 0.95 8.87
C MET A 112 -7.37 0.78 9.97
N ILE A 113 -6.49 -0.21 9.81
CA ILE A 113 -5.26 -0.26 10.60
C ILE A 113 -4.24 0.63 9.90
N GLY A 114 -3.66 1.57 10.61
CA GLY A 114 -2.66 2.50 10.06
C GLY A 114 -1.26 2.16 10.53
N ILE A 115 -0.30 2.13 9.61
CA ILE A 115 1.12 1.97 9.92
C ILE A 115 1.87 3.16 9.36
N LEU A 116 2.55 3.89 10.24
CA LEU A 116 3.44 4.98 9.81
C LEU A 116 4.78 4.39 9.38
N HIS A 117 5.08 4.53 8.10
CA HIS A 117 6.34 4.03 7.54
C HIS A 117 7.48 4.99 7.80
N THR A 118 8.56 4.51 8.39
CA THR A 118 9.81 5.26 8.55
C THR A 118 10.96 4.56 7.82
N ALA A 119 11.05 3.24 7.95
CA ALA A 119 12.03 2.43 7.25
C ALA A 119 11.47 1.01 7.07
N ILE A 120 11.90 0.35 6.01
CA ILE A 120 11.40 -1.01 5.70
C ILE A 120 11.71 -2.01 6.81
N ASP A 121 12.84 -1.88 7.47
CA ASP A 121 13.21 -2.77 8.58
C ASP A 121 12.14 -2.82 9.65
N ARG A 122 11.59 -1.67 10.01
CA ARG A 122 10.55 -1.57 11.02
C ARG A 122 9.18 -1.97 10.47
N THR A 123 8.84 -1.49 9.30
CA THR A 123 7.54 -1.79 8.69
C THR A 123 7.40 -3.29 8.40
N ALA A 124 8.47 -3.94 7.97
CA ALA A 124 8.45 -5.38 7.72
C ALA A 124 8.08 -6.18 8.99
N VAL A 125 8.62 -5.78 10.14
CA VAL A 125 8.30 -6.44 11.41
C VAL A 125 6.80 -6.29 11.75
N GLU A 126 6.24 -5.10 11.52
CA GLU A 126 4.83 -4.85 11.79
C GLU A 126 3.93 -5.67 10.85
N ILE A 127 4.28 -5.75 9.56
CA ILE A 127 3.56 -6.55 8.58
C ILE A 127 3.62 -8.04 8.95
N GLN A 128 4.80 -8.52 9.31
CA GLN A 128 4.99 -9.91 9.70
C GLN A 128 4.13 -10.27 10.91
N SER A 129 4.04 -9.37 11.87
CA SER A 129 3.22 -9.57 13.06
C SER A 129 1.74 -9.60 12.73
N LEU A 130 1.28 -8.68 11.88
CA LEU A 130 -0.14 -8.58 11.52
C LEU A 130 -0.64 -9.78 10.71
N PHE A 131 0.19 -10.31 9.83
CA PHE A 131 -0.20 -11.37 8.90
C PHE A 131 0.40 -12.73 9.24
N ASP A 132 1.08 -12.83 10.37
CA ASP A 132 1.72 -14.08 10.82
C ASP A 132 2.67 -14.64 9.76
N ILE A 133 3.64 -13.82 9.35
CA ILE A 133 4.64 -14.16 8.34
C ILE A 133 5.99 -14.37 9.02
N GLU A 134 6.61 -15.52 8.77
CA GLU A 134 7.95 -15.81 9.25
C GLU A 134 8.98 -15.54 8.15
N GLY A 135 10.22 -15.26 8.55
CA GLY A 135 11.32 -15.03 7.64
C GLY A 135 12.00 -13.69 7.85
N GLU A 136 12.99 -13.42 7.02
CA GLU A 136 13.72 -12.16 7.02
C GLU A 136 13.43 -11.39 5.73
N PHE A 137 13.09 -10.11 5.87
CA PHE A 137 12.70 -9.27 4.74
C PHE A 137 13.41 -7.92 4.72
#